data_429514cbf55b96b004a82231523275f3
#
_entry.id   429514cbf55b96b004a82231523275f3
#
_cell.length_a   1.000
_cell.length_b   1.000
_cell.length_c   1.000
_cell.angle_alpha   90.00
_cell.angle_beta   90.00
_cell.angle_gamma   90.00
#
_symmetry.space_group_name_H-M   'P 1'
#
loop_
_entity.id
_entity.type
_entity.pdbx_description
1 polymer ?
#
loop_
_entity_poly.entity_id
_entity_poly.type
_entity_poly.pdbx_seq_one_letter_code
_entity_poly.pdbx_strand_id
1 'polypeptide(L)'
;VGKDEFMSVLDPTRDRLPFPFSGTFSANPVTMTAGRVAMELFDRQAVDRLNQLGDYSRLKISQAIESVGANACVTGAGSMFRVHLKSKAPTGYRETYSDPTENKQIEFLVNFLYERGFMMINTCSAALSTVLSEAEIDSMVESLSEGLEFIQKNQ
;
A
#
# COMPACT_ATOMS: atom_id res chain seq x y z
N VAL A 1 -3.02 22.72 5.55
CA VAL A 1 -4.08 23.46 4.87
C VAL A 1 -5.42 22.89 5.30
N GLY A 2 -6.37 23.75 5.68
CA GLY A 2 -7.70 23.32 6.11
C GLY A 2 -8.64 24.52 6.18
N LYS A 3 -9.92 24.26 6.50
CA LYS A 3 -10.91 25.31 6.74
C LYS A 3 -10.52 26.14 7.97
N ASP A 4 -10.73 27.45 7.94
CA ASP A 4 -10.38 28.36 9.02
C ASP A 4 -11.02 27.95 10.36
N GLU A 5 -12.26 27.47 10.33
CA GLU A 5 -12.98 26.93 11.48
C GLU A 5 -12.15 25.90 12.28
N PHE A 6 -11.40 25.02 11.59
CA PHE A 6 -10.58 24.00 12.24
C PHE A 6 -9.13 24.47 12.46
N MET A 7 -8.58 25.23 11.51
CA MET A 7 -7.18 25.66 11.57
C MET A 7 -6.93 26.77 12.58
N SER A 8 -7.96 27.54 12.91
CA SER A 8 -7.86 28.64 13.88
C SER A 8 -7.45 28.21 15.30
N VAL A 9 -7.54 26.90 15.64
CA VAL A 9 -7.03 26.39 16.92
C VAL A 9 -5.50 26.40 17.02
N LEU A 10 -4.81 26.54 15.87
CA LEU A 10 -3.35 26.60 15.75
C LEU A 10 -2.83 28.03 15.57
N ASP A 11 -3.71 29.04 15.59
CA ASP A 11 -3.33 30.44 15.37
C ASP A 11 -2.47 30.97 16.54
N PRO A 12 -1.16 31.25 16.30
CA PRO A 12 -0.22 31.65 17.35
C PRO A 12 -0.47 33.08 17.86
N THR A 13 -1.34 33.85 17.20
CA THR A 13 -1.65 35.24 17.61
C THR A 13 -2.74 35.34 18.68
N ARG A 14 -3.35 34.21 19.06
CA ARG A 14 -4.36 34.18 20.14
C ARG A 14 -3.71 34.31 21.51
N ASP A 15 -4.36 34.99 22.42
CA ASP A 15 -3.93 35.17 23.83
C ASP A 15 -3.67 33.81 24.53
N ARG A 16 -4.41 32.78 24.17
CA ARG A 16 -4.20 31.40 24.64
C ARG A 16 -4.34 30.43 23.45
N LEU A 17 -3.27 29.72 23.16
CA LEU A 17 -3.27 28.64 22.16
C LEU A 17 -4.11 27.46 22.70
N PRO A 18 -5.24 27.12 22.06
CA PRO A 18 -6.01 25.95 22.46
C PRO A 18 -5.22 24.65 22.26
N PHE A 19 -4.39 24.62 21.22
CA PHE A 19 -3.55 23.49 20.90
C PHE A 19 -2.15 23.97 20.51
N PRO A 20 -1.13 23.81 21.40
CA PRO A 20 0.24 24.17 21.07
C PRO A 20 0.80 23.21 20.02
N PHE A 21 1.27 23.76 18.90
CA PHE A 21 1.91 23.00 17.83
C PHE A 21 3.39 23.42 17.73
N SER A 22 4.28 22.47 17.91
CA SER A 22 5.73 22.68 17.79
C SER A 22 6.41 21.41 17.30
N GLY A 23 7.47 21.58 16.54
CA GLY A 23 8.32 20.47 16.09
C GLY A 23 9.59 21.01 15.44
N THR A 24 10.75 20.44 15.81
CA THR A 24 12.06 20.87 15.32
C THR A 24 12.16 20.83 13.79
N PHE A 25 11.44 19.92 13.14
CA PHE A 25 11.43 19.80 11.69
C PHE A 25 10.28 20.55 11.00
N SER A 26 9.37 21.16 11.78
CA SER A 26 8.29 21.97 11.21
C SER A 26 8.86 23.20 10.49
N ALA A 27 8.43 23.38 9.24
CA ALA A 27 8.90 24.45 8.36
C ALA A 27 10.44 24.51 8.16
N ASN A 28 11.17 23.43 8.41
CA ASN A 28 12.59 23.34 8.14
C ASN A 28 12.86 23.57 6.65
N PRO A 29 13.79 24.49 6.27
CA PRO A 29 14.02 24.85 4.88
C PRO A 29 14.41 23.66 3.99
N VAL A 30 15.18 22.71 4.51
CA VAL A 30 15.58 21.50 3.75
C VAL A 30 14.37 20.61 3.50
N THR A 31 13.55 20.36 4.53
CA THR A 31 12.31 19.58 4.40
C THR A 31 11.33 20.22 3.44
N MET A 32 11.15 21.55 3.52
CA MET A 32 10.26 22.29 2.63
C MET A 32 10.75 22.28 1.18
N THR A 33 12.06 22.42 0.96
CA THR A 33 12.67 22.35 -0.37
C THR A 33 12.56 20.94 -0.96
N ALA A 34 12.88 19.90 -0.18
CA ALA A 34 12.73 18.51 -0.60
C ALA A 34 11.27 18.17 -0.96
N GLY A 35 10.33 18.60 -0.12
CA GLY A 35 8.90 18.44 -0.37
C GLY A 35 8.44 19.13 -1.65
N ARG A 36 8.89 20.37 -1.91
CA ARG A 36 8.59 21.09 -3.14
C ARG A 36 9.11 20.35 -4.37
N VAL A 37 10.37 19.92 -4.36
CA VAL A 37 10.96 19.16 -5.47
C VAL A 37 10.23 17.84 -5.69
N ALA A 38 9.90 17.11 -4.63
CA ALA A 38 9.12 15.88 -4.73
C ALA A 38 7.75 16.12 -5.39
N MET A 39 7.05 17.19 -5.02
CA MET A 39 5.77 17.56 -5.63
C MET A 39 5.89 17.99 -7.09
N GLU A 40 6.98 18.65 -7.47
CA GLU A 40 7.27 19.02 -8.87
C GLU A 40 7.56 17.79 -9.74
N LEU A 41 8.24 16.78 -9.20
CA LEU A 41 8.56 15.52 -9.89
C LEU A 41 7.37 14.56 -9.94
N PHE A 42 6.51 14.59 -8.93
CA PHE A 42 5.31 13.77 -8.86
C PHE A 42 4.13 14.53 -9.46
N ASP A 43 4.23 14.79 -10.74
CA ASP A 43 3.25 15.50 -11.55
C ASP A 43 2.06 14.59 -11.94
N ARG A 44 1.12 15.15 -12.70
CA ARG A 44 -0.06 14.41 -13.16
C ARG A 44 0.31 13.19 -14.01
N GLN A 45 1.32 13.30 -14.86
CA GLN A 45 1.74 12.19 -15.71
C GLN A 45 2.34 11.05 -14.88
N ALA A 46 3.14 11.37 -13.86
CA ALA A 46 3.67 10.38 -12.92
C ALA A 46 2.55 9.68 -12.14
N VAL A 47 1.53 10.42 -11.70
CA VAL A 47 0.34 9.85 -11.03
C VAL A 47 -0.44 8.93 -11.96
N ASP A 48 -0.74 9.37 -13.18
CA ASP A 48 -1.50 8.59 -14.16
C ASP A 48 -0.77 7.28 -14.51
N ARG A 49 0.55 7.35 -14.75
CA ARG A 49 1.40 6.17 -14.99
C ARG A 49 1.40 5.21 -13.80
N LEU A 50 1.52 5.74 -12.60
CA LEU A 50 1.55 4.93 -11.39
C LEU A 50 0.20 4.25 -11.11
N ASN A 51 -0.92 4.93 -11.40
CA ASN A 51 -2.25 4.35 -11.30
C ASN A 51 -2.46 3.23 -12.33
N GLN A 52 -1.99 3.41 -13.57
CA GLN A 52 -2.01 2.36 -14.60
C GLN A 52 -1.19 1.13 -14.17
N LEU A 53 -0.01 1.33 -13.59
CA LEU A 53 0.79 0.24 -13.04
C LEU A 53 0.06 -0.48 -11.89
N GLY A 54 -0.68 0.27 -11.06
CA GLY A 54 -1.52 -0.30 -10.00
C GLY A 54 -2.68 -1.14 -10.55
N ASP A 55 -3.34 -0.69 -11.62
CA ASP A 55 -4.39 -1.46 -12.32
C ASP A 55 -3.79 -2.75 -12.93
N TYR A 56 -2.65 -2.63 -13.60
CA TYR A 56 -1.90 -3.77 -14.13
C TYR A 56 -1.54 -4.78 -13.04
N SER A 57 -1.02 -4.31 -11.91
CA SER A 57 -0.66 -5.18 -10.77
C SER A 57 -1.86 -5.95 -10.24
N ARG A 58 -2.99 -5.28 -10.02
CA ARG A 58 -4.22 -5.93 -9.53
C ARG A 58 -4.75 -6.96 -10.53
N LEU A 59 -4.70 -6.66 -11.83
CA LEU A 59 -5.09 -7.59 -12.87
C LEU A 59 -4.21 -8.84 -12.86
N LYS A 60 -2.89 -8.69 -12.85
CA LYS A 60 -1.93 -9.79 -12.84
C LYS A 60 -2.03 -10.65 -11.57
N ILE A 61 -2.20 -10.02 -10.42
CA ILE A 61 -2.43 -10.72 -9.14
C ILE A 61 -3.73 -11.54 -9.21
N SER A 62 -4.82 -10.96 -9.72
CA SER A 62 -6.09 -11.69 -9.91
C SER A 62 -5.91 -12.92 -10.81
N GLN A 63 -5.25 -12.76 -11.94
CA GLN A 63 -4.97 -13.86 -12.88
C GLN A 63 -4.12 -14.97 -12.23
N ALA A 64 -3.12 -14.59 -11.44
CA ALA A 64 -2.28 -15.52 -10.71
C ALA A 64 -3.09 -16.30 -9.67
N ILE A 65 -3.92 -15.64 -8.88
CA ILE A 65 -4.82 -16.26 -7.91
C ILE A 65 -5.75 -17.29 -8.59
N GLU A 66 -6.34 -16.92 -9.71
CA GLU A 66 -7.21 -17.80 -10.50
C GLU A 66 -6.44 -19.01 -11.06
N SER A 67 -5.24 -18.79 -11.59
CA SER A 67 -4.42 -19.85 -12.23
C SER A 67 -4.00 -20.93 -11.25
N VAL A 68 -3.68 -20.55 -10.00
CA VAL A 68 -3.31 -21.50 -8.94
C VAL A 68 -4.52 -22.01 -8.16
N GLY A 69 -5.72 -21.45 -8.41
CA GLY A 69 -6.95 -21.80 -7.71
C GLY A 69 -6.94 -21.43 -6.22
N ALA A 70 -6.19 -20.40 -5.84
CA ALA A 70 -6.01 -20.03 -4.43
C ALA A 70 -7.27 -19.40 -3.83
N ASN A 71 -7.53 -19.72 -2.56
CA ASN A 71 -8.57 -19.05 -1.77
C ASN A 71 -8.09 -17.64 -1.37
N ALA A 72 -7.97 -16.76 -2.35
CA ALA A 72 -7.46 -15.40 -2.18
C ALA A 72 -8.18 -14.41 -3.10
N CYS A 73 -8.04 -13.14 -2.82
CA CYS A 73 -8.49 -12.06 -3.69
C CYS A 73 -7.59 -10.83 -3.51
N VAL A 74 -7.64 -9.90 -4.46
CA VAL A 74 -6.92 -8.63 -4.40
C VAL A 74 -7.91 -7.47 -4.41
N THR A 75 -7.63 -6.46 -3.57
CA THR A 75 -8.35 -5.18 -3.56
C THR A 75 -7.35 -4.03 -3.65
N GLY A 76 -7.81 -2.86 -4.04
CA GLY A 76 -6.97 -1.66 -4.10
C GLY A 76 -7.55 -0.58 -4.98
N ALA A 77 -6.86 0.56 -4.97
CA ALA A 77 -7.18 1.70 -5.83
C ALA A 77 -5.90 2.50 -6.11
N GLY A 78 -5.84 3.16 -7.26
CA GLY A 78 -4.65 3.90 -7.68
C GLY A 78 -3.42 2.99 -7.68
N SER A 79 -2.36 3.42 -7.04
CA SER A 79 -1.09 2.69 -6.93
C SER A 79 -1.03 1.67 -5.79
N MET A 80 -2.13 1.44 -5.09
CA MET A 80 -2.16 0.57 -3.91
C MET A 80 -2.92 -0.73 -4.20
N PHE A 81 -2.46 -1.81 -3.55
CA PHE A 81 -3.19 -3.08 -3.53
C PHE A 81 -2.98 -3.82 -2.20
N ARG A 82 -3.88 -4.74 -1.93
CA ARG A 82 -3.79 -5.69 -0.83
C ARG A 82 -4.27 -7.07 -1.29
N VAL A 83 -3.49 -8.09 -1.01
CA VAL A 83 -3.89 -9.48 -1.17
C VAL A 83 -4.55 -9.96 0.13
N HIS A 84 -5.72 -10.56 0.01
CA HIS A 84 -6.46 -11.17 1.10
C HIS A 84 -6.55 -12.67 0.87
N LEU A 85 -6.30 -13.47 1.90
CA LEU A 85 -6.49 -14.92 1.85
C LEU A 85 -7.96 -15.28 2.14
N LYS A 86 -8.85 -14.74 1.31
CA LYS A 86 -10.31 -14.85 1.41
C LYS A 86 -10.91 -15.07 0.02
N SER A 87 -11.93 -15.91 -0.06
CA SER A 87 -12.65 -16.18 -1.33
C SER A 87 -13.43 -14.99 -1.87
N LYS A 88 -13.76 -14.03 -1.01
CA LYS A 88 -14.53 -12.84 -1.37
C LYS A 88 -13.81 -11.57 -0.94
N ALA A 89 -13.76 -10.60 -1.86
CA ALA A 89 -13.18 -9.30 -1.58
C ALA A 89 -13.94 -8.59 -0.43
N PRO A 90 -13.24 -8.13 0.62
CA PRO A 90 -13.85 -7.36 1.69
C PRO A 90 -14.44 -6.04 1.19
N THR A 91 -15.64 -5.72 1.61
CA THR A 91 -16.33 -4.46 1.29
C THR A 91 -16.25 -3.44 2.42
N GLY A 92 -15.80 -3.86 3.61
CA GLY A 92 -15.65 -3.00 4.77
C GLY A 92 -14.57 -3.48 5.72
N TYR A 93 -14.17 -2.61 6.65
CA TYR A 93 -13.05 -2.86 7.56
C TYR A 93 -13.20 -4.16 8.36
N ARG A 94 -14.41 -4.47 8.85
CA ARG A 94 -14.63 -5.69 9.66
C ARG A 94 -14.42 -6.98 8.87
N GLU A 95 -14.66 -6.96 7.57
CA GLU A 95 -14.46 -8.11 6.70
C GLU A 95 -12.97 -8.36 6.37
N THR A 96 -12.10 -7.38 6.64
CA THR A 96 -10.64 -7.54 6.51
C THR A 96 -10.00 -8.27 7.68
N TYR A 97 -10.75 -8.55 8.75
CA TYR A 97 -10.24 -9.29 9.88
C TYR A 97 -9.80 -10.69 9.44
N SER A 98 -8.61 -11.09 9.87
CA SER A 98 -8.03 -12.40 9.60
C SER A 98 -8.09 -13.24 10.86
N ASP A 99 -8.53 -14.48 10.73
CA ASP A 99 -8.47 -15.46 11.79
C ASP A 99 -7.01 -15.91 12.07
N PRO A 100 -6.74 -16.69 13.12
CA PRO A 100 -5.39 -17.15 13.45
C PRO A 100 -4.71 -17.95 12.33
N THR A 101 -5.45 -18.70 11.52
CA THR A 101 -4.92 -19.48 10.40
C THR A 101 -4.56 -18.55 9.23
N GLU A 102 -5.48 -17.68 8.86
CA GLU A 102 -5.23 -16.64 7.84
C GLU A 102 -4.02 -15.77 8.21
N ASN A 103 -3.89 -15.38 9.50
CA ASN A 103 -2.75 -14.58 9.95
C ASN A 103 -1.41 -15.29 9.76
N LYS A 104 -1.32 -16.59 10.09
CA LYS A 104 -0.10 -17.37 9.87
C LYS A 104 0.23 -17.52 8.38
N GLN A 105 -0.79 -17.72 7.56
CA GLN A 105 -0.60 -17.81 6.10
C GLN A 105 -0.17 -16.48 5.49
N ILE A 106 -0.72 -15.36 5.95
CA ILE A 106 -0.28 -14.02 5.52
C ILE A 106 1.16 -13.76 5.96
N GLU A 107 1.51 -14.10 7.21
CA GLU A 107 2.88 -13.97 7.72
C GLU A 107 3.86 -14.80 6.88
N PHE A 108 3.52 -16.05 6.59
CA PHE A 108 4.32 -16.89 5.69
C PHE A 108 4.49 -16.23 4.32
N LEU A 109 3.39 -15.78 3.70
CA LEU A 109 3.41 -15.20 2.35
C LEU A 109 4.26 -13.93 2.28
N VAL A 110 4.13 -13.05 3.26
CA VAL A 110 4.94 -11.81 3.35
C VAL A 110 6.42 -12.14 3.51
N ASN A 111 6.77 -13.09 4.38
CA ASN A 111 8.16 -13.52 4.57
C ASN A 111 8.71 -14.20 3.30
N PHE A 112 7.92 -15.05 2.66
CA PHE A 112 8.28 -15.71 1.40
C PHE A 112 8.59 -14.71 0.27
N LEU A 113 7.79 -13.65 0.15
CA LEU A 113 8.02 -12.56 -0.78
C LEU A 113 9.25 -11.72 -0.40
N TYR A 114 9.43 -11.45 0.90
CA TYR A 114 10.59 -10.71 1.40
C TYR A 114 11.92 -11.41 1.06
N GLU A 115 12.00 -12.72 1.23
CA GLU A 115 13.17 -13.53 0.87
C GLU A 115 13.49 -13.50 -0.63
N ARG A 116 12.49 -13.14 -1.47
CA ARG A 116 12.63 -12.96 -2.92
C ARG A 116 12.82 -11.51 -3.35
N GLY A 117 13.02 -10.60 -2.39
CA GLY A 117 13.28 -9.19 -2.63
C GLY A 117 12.04 -8.30 -2.74
N PHE A 118 10.85 -8.81 -2.43
CA PHE A 118 9.60 -8.04 -2.48
C PHE A 118 9.10 -7.70 -1.07
N MET A 119 9.32 -6.46 -0.66
CA MET A 119 8.92 -5.99 0.66
C MET A 119 7.46 -5.52 0.64
N MET A 120 6.62 -6.21 1.38
CA MET A 120 5.24 -5.79 1.67
C MET A 120 5.05 -5.59 3.18
N ILE A 121 4.04 -4.81 3.56
CA ILE A 121 3.69 -4.71 4.97
C ILE A 121 3.00 -6.00 5.45
N ASN A 122 2.95 -6.20 6.75
CA ASN A 122 2.44 -7.43 7.41
C ASN A 122 0.99 -7.81 7.07
N THR A 123 0.25 -6.95 6.39
CA THR A 123 -1.12 -7.23 5.90
C THR A 123 -1.14 -7.68 4.43
N CYS A 124 0.02 -7.98 3.84
CA CYS A 124 0.19 -8.26 2.41
C CYS A 124 -0.34 -7.13 1.52
N SER A 125 -0.06 -5.89 1.93
CA SER A 125 -0.40 -4.67 1.19
C SER A 125 0.84 -3.97 0.69
N ALA A 126 0.73 -3.30 -0.44
CA ALA A 126 1.80 -2.49 -1.01
C ALA A 126 1.28 -1.20 -1.63
N ALA A 127 2.17 -0.22 -1.71
CA ALA A 127 2.02 0.98 -2.51
C ALA A 127 3.19 1.03 -3.50
N LEU A 128 2.89 1.18 -4.77
CA LEU A 128 3.89 1.17 -5.83
C LEU A 128 4.70 2.48 -5.86
N SER A 129 5.94 2.37 -6.30
CA SER A 129 6.84 3.49 -6.51
C SER A 129 6.94 3.84 -7.99
N THR A 130 7.25 5.11 -8.29
CA THR A 130 7.42 5.61 -9.66
C THR A 130 8.62 5.01 -10.41
N VAL A 131 9.54 4.36 -9.71
CA VAL A 131 10.71 3.68 -10.32
C VAL A 131 10.41 2.24 -10.75
N LEU A 132 9.26 1.68 -10.36
CA LEU A 132 8.84 0.35 -10.78
C LEU A 132 8.30 0.35 -12.21
N SER A 133 8.49 -0.77 -12.89
CA SER A 133 7.91 -1.09 -14.20
C SER A 133 7.05 -2.36 -14.12
N GLU A 134 6.45 -2.74 -15.24
CA GLU A 134 5.69 -3.99 -15.35
C GLU A 134 6.57 -5.23 -15.10
N ALA A 135 7.86 -5.16 -15.40
CA ALA A 135 8.78 -6.30 -15.20
C ALA A 135 8.95 -6.65 -13.71
N GLU A 136 9.08 -5.64 -12.81
CA GLU A 136 9.13 -5.89 -11.38
C GLU A 136 7.79 -6.43 -10.86
N ILE A 137 6.69 -5.96 -11.43
CA ILE A 137 5.36 -6.46 -11.08
C ILE A 137 5.20 -7.92 -11.50
N ASP A 138 5.59 -8.28 -12.73
CA ASP A 138 5.51 -9.65 -13.22
C ASP A 138 6.35 -10.61 -12.36
N SER A 139 7.57 -10.22 -12.00
CA SER A 139 8.44 -11.01 -11.12
C SER A 139 7.87 -11.16 -9.70
N MET A 140 7.24 -10.11 -9.17
CA MET A 140 6.53 -10.18 -7.89
C MET A 140 5.33 -11.12 -7.96
N VAL A 141 4.56 -11.08 -9.04
CA VAL A 141 3.37 -11.93 -9.24
C VAL A 141 3.76 -13.39 -9.38
N GLU A 142 4.87 -13.70 -10.08
CA GLU A 142 5.42 -15.06 -10.16
C GLU A 142 5.76 -15.61 -8.76
N SER A 143 6.48 -14.82 -7.95
CA SER A 143 6.80 -15.18 -6.58
C SER A 143 5.54 -15.32 -5.70
N LEU A 144 4.54 -14.47 -5.91
CA LEU A 144 3.25 -14.56 -5.21
C LEU A 144 2.52 -15.86 -5.55
N SER A 145 2.51 -16.26 -6.82
CA SER A 145 1.91 -17.52 -7.28
C SER A 145 2.54 -18.73 -6.58
N GLU A 146 3.86 -18.78 -6.53
CA GLU A 146 4.59 -19.86 -5.83
C GLU A 146 4.24 -19.92 -4.34
N GLY A 147 4.17 -18.74 -3.66
CA GLY A 147 3.80 -18.65 -2.25
C GLY A 147 2.37 -19.12 -1.99
N LEU A 148 1.43 -18.76 -2.86
CA LEU A 148 0.03 -19.20 -2.78
C LEU A 148 -0.12 -20.70 -3.01
N GLU A 149 0.60 -21.25 -4.00
CA GLU A 149 0.64 -22.71 -4.23
C GLU A 149 1.17 -23.47 -3.02
N PHE A 150 2.22 -22.94 -2.37
CA PHE A 150 2.77 -23.57 -1.17
C PHE A 150 1.74 -23.59 -0.04
N ILE A 151 1.02 -22.48 0.18
CA ILE A 151 -0.03 -22.41 1.18
C ILE A 151 -1.11 -23.46 0.91
N GLN A 152 -1.56 -23.64 -0.33
CA GLN A 152 -2.58 -24.61 -0.69
C GLN A 152 -2.16 -26.07 -0.45
N LYS A 153 -0.90 -26.40 -0.78
CA LYS A 153 -0.36 -27.76 -0.61
C LYS A 153 -0.17 -28.16 0.86
N ASN A 154 -0.16 -27.18 1.77
CA ASN A 154 0.09 -27.39 3.21
C ASN A 154 -1.09 -26.98 4.10
N GLN A 155 -2.29 -26.93 3.54
CA GLN A 155 -3.54 -26.71 4.29
C GLN A 155 -4.05 -27.97 4.97
#